data_023fdda254d9bb801b2c5e2416faa03b
#
_entry.id   023fdda254d9bb801b2c5e2416faa03b
#
_cell.length_a   1.000
_cell.length_b   1.000
_cell.length_c   1.000
_cell.angle_alpha   90.00
_cell.angle_beta   90.00
_cell.angle_gamma   90.00
#
_symmetry.space_group_name_H-M   'P 1'
#
loop_
_entity.id
_entity.type
_entity.pdbx_description
1 polymer ?
#
loop_
_entity_poly.entity_id
_entity_poly.type
_entity_poly.pdbx_seq_one_letter_code
_entity_poly.pdbx_strand_id
1 'polypeptide(L)'
;MPSTKLLVRLFLQSIGWLAIMGLLLFLPADNWRWPQAWAFLAIFAIGSIAFSAWLWRRDPALLAARLGPLVQHGQPLWDRIFLLTFVSFWCGWLVLMALDAQAWHTSAMPPLLNMMGGLLVIAGFGATLLVLRENSFAAPVVRVQTERQQRVIDTGPYARRVRHPM
;
A
#
# COMPACT_ATOMS: atom_id res chain seq x y z
N MET A 1 -12.00 22.03 -5.54
CA MET A 1 -12.22 20.69 -6.16
C MET A 1 -10.87 20.09 -6.50
N PRO A 2 -10.62 18.81 -6.25
CA PRO A 2 -9.40 18.15 -6.66
C PRO A 2 -9.26 18.21 -8.19
N SER A 3 -8.03 18.43 -8.69
CA SER A 3 -7.79 18.65 -10.11
C SER A 3 -7.92 17.36 -10.94
N THR A 4 -8.36 17.49 -12.20
CA THR A 4 -8.38 16.37 -13.17
C THR A 4 -7.01 15.67 -13.26
N LYS A 5 -5.92 16.44 -13.12
CA LYS A 5 -4.56 15.89 -13.08
C LYS A 5 -4.33 14.90 -11.93
N LEU A 6 -4.92 15.14 -10.77
CA LEU A 6 -4.80 14.24 -9.61
C LEU A 6 -5.55 12.93 -9.87
N LEU A 7 -6.73 12.99 -10.51
CA LEU A 7 -7.48 11.78 -10.92
C LEU A 7 -6.71 10.93 -11.92
N VAL A 8 -6.18 11.55 -12.96
CA VAL A 8 -5.39 10.84 -13.98
C VAL A 8 -4.17 10.18 -13.33
N ARG A 9 -3.47 10.89 -12.46
CA ARG A 9 -2.31 10.34 -11.73
C ARG A 9 -2.69 9.18 -10.83
N LEU A 10 -3.78 9.30 -10.07
CA LEU A 10 -4.31 8.23 -9.23
C LEU A 10 -4.61 6.98 -10.07
N PHE A 11 -5.32 7.16 -11.19
CA PHE A 11 -5.70 6.07 -12.08
C PHE A 11 -4.47 5.36 -12.67
N LEU A 12 -3.54 6.12 -13.25
CA LEU A 12 -2.32 5.55 -13.84
C LEU A 12 -1.45 4.81 -12.82
N GLN A 13 -1.27 5.40 -11.62
CA GLN A 13 -0.49 4.75 -10.56
C GLN A 13 -1.18 3.49 -10.03
N SER A 14 -2.51 3.52 -9.84
CA SER A 14 -3.26 2.35 -9.36
C SER A 14 -3.18 1.20 -10.37
N ILE A 15 -3.39 1.46 -11.66
CA ILE A 15 -3.25 0.45 -12.71
C ILE A 15 -1.80 -0.04 -12.80
N GLY A 16 -0.83 0.86 -12.77
CA GLY A 16 0.59 0.50 -12.82
C GLY A 16 0.99 -0.44 -11.69
N TRP A 17 0.58 -0.15 -10.45
CA TRP A 17 0.86 -1.02 -9.31
C TRP A 17 0.17 -2.37 -9.41
N LEU A 18 -1.11 -2.40 -9.79
CA LEU A 18 -1.84 -3.66 -9.99
C LEU A 18 -1.23 -4.51 -11.11
N ALA A 19 -0.79 -3.87 -12.20
CA ALA A 19 -0.11 -4.55 -13.30
C ALA A 19 1.24 -5.14 -12.83
N ILE A 20 2.04 -4.37 -12.09
CA ILE A 20 3.31 -4.85 -11.50
C ILE A 20 3.04 -6.05 -10.59
N MET A 21 2.07 -5.96 -9.68
CA MET A 21 1.71 -7.07 -8.79
C MET A 21 1.27 -8.30 -9.58
N GLY A 22 0.43 -8.12 -10.61
CA GLY A 22 0.00 -9.20 -11.48
C GLY A 22 1.19 -9.86 -12.21
N LEU A 23 2.09 -9.07 -12.77
CA LEU A 23 3.30 -9.59 -13.42
C LEU A 23 4.19 -10.37 -12.43
N LEU A 24 4.41 -9.85 -11.21
CA LEU A 24 5.22 -10.51 -10.18
C LEU A 24 4.59 -11.84 -9.70
N LEU A 25 3.28 -11.98 -9.79
CA LEU A 25 2.59 -13.22 -9.42
C LEU A 25 2.50 -14.20 -10.60
N PHE A 26 2.04 -13.76 -11.77
CA PHE A 26 1.70 -14.67 -12.85
C PHE A 26 2.88 -15.08 -13.74
N LEU A 27 3.90 -14.22 -13.92
CA LEU A 27 5.07 -14.59 -14.72
C LEU A 27 5.89 -15.73 -14.08
N PRO A 28 6.25 -15.65 -12.77
CA PRO A 28 6.98 -16.76 -12.15
C PRO A 28 6.11 -18.01 -11.96
N ALA A 29 4.80 -17.83 -11.80
CA ALA A 29 3.86 -18.94 -11.65
C ALA A 29 3.62 -19.73 -12.95
N ASP A 30 3.83 -19.10 -14.10
CA ASP A 30 3.48 -19.61 -15.45
C ASP A 30 2.03 -20.19 -15.51
N ASN A 31 1.13 -19.64 -14.70
CA ASN A 31 -0.24 -20.13 -14.54
C ASN A 31 -1.24 -18.98 -14.33
N TRP A 32 -1.93 -18.59 -15.39
CA TRP A 32 -2.99 -17.57 -15.34
C TRP A 32 -4.30 -18.08 -14.73
N ARG A 33 -4.46 -19.39 -14.55
CA ARG A 33 -5.63 -20.03 -13.93
C ARG A 33 -5.45 -20.23 -12.42
N TRP A 34 -4.78 -19.30 -11.75
CA TRP A 34 -4.54 -19.33 -10.30
C TRP A 34 -5.54 -18.43 -9.55
N PRO A 35 -6.66 -19.00 -9.04
CA PRO A 35 -7.76 -18.20 -8.47
C PRO A 35 -7.36 -17.43 -7.21
N GLN A 36 -6.40 -17.94 -6.41
CA GLN A 36 -5.94 -17.26 -5.20
C GLN A 36 -5.20 -15.95 -5.53
N ALA A 37 -4.40 -15.94 -6.60
CA ALA A 37 -3.72 -14.72 -7.06
C ALA A 37 -4.75 -13.68 -7.57
N TRP A 38 -5.76 -14.12 -8.31
CA TRP A 38 -6.84 -13.22 -8.74
C TRP A 38 -7.64 -12.67 -7.57
N ALA A 39 -7.95 -13.50 -6.56
CA ALA A 39 -8.63 -13.05 -5.33
C ALA A 39 -7.78 -12.01 -4.58
N PHE A 40 -6.47 -12.25 -4.44
CA PHE A 40 -5.54 -11.29 -3.82
C PHE A 40 -5.52 -9.96 -4.57
N LEU A 41 -5.38 -9.98 -5.90
CA LEU A 41 -5.40 -8.76 -6.73
C LEU A 41 -6.74 -8.02 -6.63
N ALA A 42 -7.86 -8.76 -6.60
CA ALA A 42 -9.18 -8.16 -6.45
C ALA A 42 -9.35 -7.47 -5.09
N ILE A 43 -8.93 -8.12 -3.99
CA ILE A 43 -8.95 -7.52 -2.64
C ILE A 43 -8.11 -6.24 -2.63
N PHE A 44 -6.92 -6.30 -3.21
CA PHE A 44 -6.01 -5.15 -3.27
C PHE A 44 -6.57 -4.01 -4.13
N ALA A 45 -7.15 -4.32 -5.28
CA ALA A 45 -7.79 -3.35 -6.16
C ALA A 45 -8.99 -2.66 -5.47
N ILE A 46 -9.91 -3.45 -4.90
CA ILE A 46 -11.09 -2.94 -4.20
C ILE A 46 -10.66 -2.09 -3.00
N GLY A 47 -9.74 -2.59 -2.18
CA GLY A 47 -9.21 -1.88 -1.03
C GLY A 47 -8.56 -0.55 -1.43
N SER A 48 -7.73 -0.54 -2.48
CA SER A 48 -7.07 0.66 -3.00
C SER A 48 -8.06 1.68 -3.56
N ILE A 49 -9.10 1.22 -4.28
CA ILE A 49 -10.15 2.09 -4.81
C ILE A 49 -10.96 2.72 -3.66
N ALA A 50 -11.42 1.91 -2.71
CA ALA A 50 -12.18 2.39 -1.55
C ALA A 50 -11.37 3.39 -0.72
N PHE A 51 -10.09 3.09 -0.46
CA PHE A 51 -9.16 3.94 0.23
C PHE A 51 -8.92 5.28 -0.49
N SER A 52 -8.67 5.23 -1.79
CA SER A 52 -8.45 6.42 -2.61
C SER A 52 -9.69 7.28 -2.73
N ALA A 53 -10.87 6.67 -2.88
CA ALA A 53 -12.15 7.37 -2.93
C ALA A 53 -12.47 8.08 -1.60
N TRP A 54 -12.12 7.44 -0.48
CA TRP A 54 -12.27 8.04 0.84
C TRP A 54 -11.32 9.24 1.01
N LEU A 55 -10.03 9.11 0.69
CA LEU A 55 -9.06 10.20 0.74
C LEU A 55 -9.43 11.35 -0.20
N TRP A 56 -9.91 11.03 -1.39
CA TRP A 56 -10.37 12.02 -2.35
C TRP A 56 -11.45 12.96 -1.79
N ARG A 57 -12.37 12.39 -1.00
CA ARG A 57 -13.47 13.14 -0.38
C ARG A 57 -13.04 13.84 0.92
N ARG A 58 -12.16 13.22 1.68
CA ARG A 58 -11.83 13.64 3.05
C ARG A 58 -10.59 14.53 3.13
N ASP A 59 -9.52 14.15 2.44
CA ASP A 59 -8.23 14.83 2.45
C ASP A 59 -7.51 14.72 1.09
N PRO A 60 -7.89 15.51 0.09
CA PRO A 60 -7.26 15.51 -1.23
C PRO A 60 -5.76 15.89 -1.17
N ALA A 61 -5.35 16.67 -0.16
CA ALA A 61 -3.96 17.08 0.01
C ALA A 61 -3.09 15.88 0.47
N LEU A 62 -3.61 15.05 1.37
CA LEU A 62 -2.95 13.81 1.77
C LEU A 62 -2.90 12.83 0.59
N LEU A 63 -3.99 12.68 -0.18
CA LEU A 63 -3.98 11.86 -1.38
C LEU A 63 -2.89 12.31 -2.36
N ALA A 64 -2.77 13.61 -2.64
CA ALA A 64 -1.73 14.14 -3.51
C ALA A 64 -0.31 13.86 -2.98
N ALA A 65 -0.10 13.98 -1.67
CA ALA A 65 1.16 13.66 -1.02
C ALA A 65 1.50 12.16 -1.13
N ARG A 66 0.51 11.28 -1.01
CA ARG A 66 0.69 9.82 -1.14
C ARG A 66 0.93 9.35 -2.56
N LEU A 67 0.44 10.09 -3.55
CA LEU A 67 0.74 9.85 -4.96
C LEU A 67 2.10 10.45 -5.39
N GLY A 68 2.86 11.03 -4.47
CA GLY A 68 4.23 11.51 -4.71
C GLY A 68 5.18 10.39 -5.13
N PRO A 69 6.33 10.71 -5.75
CA PRO A 69 7.36 9.73 -6.05
C PRO A 69 7.94 9.14 -4.76
N LEU A 70 8.48 7.91 -4.84
CA LEU A 70 9.13 7.24 -3.69
C LEU A 70 10.40 7.96 -3.23
N VAL A 71 11.07 8.67 -4.15
CA VAL A 71 12.24 9.49 -3.83
C VAL A 71 11.86 10.95 -3.99
N GLN A 72 11.94 11.72 -2.92
CA GLN A 72 11.51 13.11 -2.86
C GLN A 72 12.64 14.04 -2.37
N HIS A 73 12.55 15.32 -2.75
CA HIS A 73 13.46 16.34 -2.23
C HIS A 73 13.24 16.54 -0.72
N GLY A 74 14.33 16.67 0.04
CA GLY A 74 14.27 16.80 1.51
C GLY A 74 14.07 15.49 2.26
N GLN A 75 13.94 14.36 1.57
CA GLN A 75 13.86 13.04 2.19
C GLN A 75 15.26 12.59 2.67
N PRO A 76 15.41 12.15 3.93
CA PRO A 76 16.67 11.62 4.45
C PRO A 76 17.15 10.39 3.68
N LEU A 77 18.47 10.21 3.57
CA LEU A 77 19.06 9.08 2.85
C LEU A 77 18.64 7.72 3.43
N TRP A 78 18.58 7.60 4.75
CA TRP A 78 18.15 6.36 5.42
C TRP A 78 16.73 5.96 5.05
N ASP A 79 15.81 6.94 4.89
CA ASP A 79 14.42 6.66 4.52
C ASP A 79 14.31 6.23 3.05
N ARG A 80 15.13 6.80 2.15
CA ARG A 80 15.23 6.33 0.76
C ARG A 80 15.72 4.89 0.67
N ILE A 81 16.79 4.57 1.41
CA ILE A 81 17.33 3.20 1.47
C ILE A 81 16.27 2.26 2.03
N PHE A 82 15.63 2.63 3.15
CA PHE A 82 14.57 1.83 3.77
C PHE A 82 13.43 1.54 2.79
N LEU A 83 12.89 2.57 2.12
CA LEU A 83 11.79 2.41 1.18
C LEU A 83 12.16 1.53 -0.02
N LEU A 84 13.34 1.76 -0.61
CA LEU A 84 13.80 0.94 -1.75
C LEU A 84 14.00 -0.51 -1.33
N THR A 85 14.62 -0.75 -0.19
CA THR A 85 14.82 -2.11 0.37
C THR A 85 13.47 -2.77 0.67
N PHE A 86 12.54 -2.04 1.28
CA PHE A 86 11.20 -2.54 1.60
C PHE A 86 10.42 -2.92 0.33
N VAL A 87 10.41 -2.06 -0.69
CA VAL A 87 9.74 -2.35 -1.97
C VAL A 87 10.39 -3.54 -2.67
N SER A 88 11.73 -3.61 -2.70
CA SER A 88 12.44 -4.74 -3.30
C SER A 88 12.15 -6.06 -2.59
N PHE A 89 12.16 -6.05 -1.25
CA PHE A 89 11.80 -7.21 -0.44
C PHE A 89 10.36 -7.64 -0.68
N TRP A 90 9.42 -6.69 -0.73
CA TRP A 90 8.01 -6.96 -0.98
C TRP A 90 7.78 -7.55 -2.39
N CYS A 91 8.44 -7.02 -3.41
CA CYS A 91 8.40 -7.59 -4.76
C CYS A 91 8.98 -9.01 -4.80
N GLY A 92 10.14 -9.21 -4.16
CA GLY A 92 10.76 -10.54 -4.03
C GLY A 92 9.87 -11.54 -3.30
N TRP A 93 9.16 -11.09 -2.27
CA TRP A 93 8.20 -11.91 -1.53
C TRP A 93 7.04 -12.38 -2.42
N LEU A 94 6.47 -11.52 -3.27
CA LEU A 94 5.41 -11.90 -4.21
C LEU A 94 5.91 -12.95 -5.22
N VAL A 95 7.13 -12.78 -5.73
CA VAL A 95 7.75 -13.76 -6.65
C VAL A 95 7.97 -15.11 -5.95
N LEU A 96 8.49 -15.10 -4.72
CA LEU A 96 8.70 -16.32 -3.95
C LEU A 96 7.39 -17.05 -3.65
N MET A 97 6.34 -16.31 -3.30
CA MET A 97 5.01 -16.91 -3.08
C MET A 97 4.48 -17.57 -4.36
N ALA A 98 4.69 -16.93 -5.52
CA ALA A 98 4.25 -17.47 -6.80
C ALA A 98 5.03 -18.75 -7.16
N LEU A 99 6.35 -18.72 -7.00
CA LEU A 99 7.21 -19.90 -7.25
C LEU A 99 6.87 -21.06 -6.30
N ASP A 100 6.68 -20.78 -5.00
CA ASP A 100 6.32 -21.81 -4.03
C ASP A 100 4.97 -22.46 -4.37
N ALA A 101 3.95 -21.63 -4.65
CA ALA A 101 2.59 -22.12 -4.87
C ALA A 101 2.40 -22.84 -6.20
N GLN A 102 3.16 -22.51 -7.25
CA GLN A 102 2.87 -22.98 -8.61
C GLN A 102 4.02 -23.74 -9.28
N ALA A 103 5.27 -23.49 -8.89
CA ALA A 103 6.43 -24.15 -9.49
C ALA A 103 7.04 -25.19 -8.57
N TRP A 104 7.31 -24.84 -7.33
CA TRP A 104 8.01 -25.73 -6.39
C TRP A 104 7.07 -26.63 -5.59
N HIS A 105 5.85 -26.17 -5.34
CA HIS A 105 4.84 -26.89 -4.54
C HIS A 105 5.35 -27.34 -3.17
N THR A 106 6.24 -26.53 -2.55
CA THR A 106 6.86 -26.88 -1.27
C THR A 106 5.91 -26.64 -0.10
N SER A 107 4.96 -25.73 -0.25
CA SER A 107 3.97 -25.40 0.77
C SER A 107 2.55 -25.81 0.33
N ALA A 108 1.95 -26.75 1.04
CA ALA A 108 0.53 -27.08 0.89
C ALA A 108 -0.30 -26.10 1.73
N MET A 109 -0.78 -25.01 1.12
CA MET A 109 -1.53 -23.96 1.83
C MET A 109 -3.02 -24.32 1.90
N PRO A 110 -3.58 -24.66 3.09
CA PRO A 110 -4.99 -24.95 3.24
C PRO A 110 -5.89 -23.76 2.85
N PRO A 111 -7.09 -23.99 2.30
CA PRO A 111 -8.01 -22.92 1.94
C PRO A 111 -8.34 -21.97 3.10
N LEU A 112 -8.40 -22.49 4.33
CA LEU A 112 -8.66 -21.68 5.52
C LEU A 112 -7.56 -20.61 5.74
N LEU A 113 -6.28 -20.97 5.56
CA LEU A 113 -5.17 -20.02 5.71
C LEU A 113 -5.19 -18.97 4.60
N ASN A 114 -5.57 -19.32 3.37
CA ASN A 114 -5.77 -18.37 2.28
C ASN A 114 -6.88 -17.37 2.61
N MET A 115 -8.00 -17.83 3.17
CA MET A 115 -9.09 -16.95 3.62
C MET A 115 -8.65 -16.03 4.75
N MET A 116 -7.94 -16.56 5.76
CA MET A 116 -7.41 -15.77 6.87
C MET A 116 -6.42 -14.70 6.35
N GLY A 117 -5.54 -15.06 5.41
CA GLY A 117 -4.65 -14.10 4.75
C GLY A 117 -5.40 -12.96 4.06
N GLY A 118 -6.45 -13.28 3.31
CA GLY A 118 -7.32 -12.28 2.69
C GLY A 118 -7.98 -11.34 3.72
N LEU A 119 -8.50 -11.90 4.82
CA LEU A 119 -9.08 -11.10 5.91
C LEU A 119 -8.04 -10.20 6.58
N LEU A 120 -6.80 -10.66 6.75
CA LEU A 120 -5.72 -9.85 7.29
C LEU A 120 -5.36 -8.67 6.37
N VAL A 121 -5.36 -8.88 5.05
CA VAL A 121 -5.16 -7.78 4.08
C VAL A 121 -6.29 -6.75 4.20
N ILE A 122 -7.55 -7.17 4.28
CA ILE A 122 -8.70 -6.28 4.47
C ILE A 122 -8.58 -5.51 5.79
N ALA A 123 -8.23 -6.20 6.88
CA ALA A 123 -8.00 -5.59 8.19
C ALA A 123 -6.86 -4.56 8.15
N GLY A 124 -5.78 -4.84 7.38
CA GLY A 124 -4.68 -3.91 7.13
C GLY A 124 -5.11 -2.61 6.45
N PHE A 125 -5.98 -2.70 5.43
CA PHE A 125 -6.60 -1.51 4.84
C PHE A 125 -7.43 -0.73 5.86
N GLY A 126 -8.23 -1.42 6.68
CA GLY A 126 -9.01 -0.79 7.76
C GLY A 126 -8.13 -0.08 8.78
N ALA A 127 -7.06 -0.72 9.26
CA ALA A 127 -6.10 -0.14 10.19
C ALA A 127 -5.43 1.11 9.58
N THR A 128 -5.03 1.04 8.30
CA THR A 128 -4.46 2.18 7.59
C THR A 128 -5.44 3.35 7.53
N LEU A 129 -6.71 3.09 7.23
CA LEU A 129 -7.74 4.14 7.23
C LEU A 129 -7.89 4.82 8.60
N LEU A 130 -7.87 4.04 9.70
CA LEU A 130 -7.93 4.60 11.05
C LEU A 130 -6.75 5.52 11.35
N VAL A 131 -5.54 5.14 10.95
CA VAL A 131 -4.33 5.98 11.10
C VAL A 131 -4.46 7.27 10.30
N LEU A 132 -4.86 7.18 9.04
CA LEU A 132 -4.93 8.35 8.14
C LEU A 132 -6.12 9.27 8.47
N ARG A 133 -7.15 8.75 9.11
CA ARG A 133 -8.25 9.57 9.63
C ARG A 133 -7.77 10.58 10.66
N GLU A 134 -6.82 10.19 11.50
CA GLU A 134 -6.26 11.04 12.56
C GLU A 134 -5.07 11.87 12.06
N ASN A 135 -4.27 11.33 11.13
CA ASN A 135 -3.02 11.96 10.70
C ASN A 135 -3.03 12.32 9.21
N SER A 136 -3.38 13.57 8.92
CA SER A 136 -3.34 14.16 7.57
C SER A 136 -1.91 14.37 7.02
N PHE A 137 -0.86 14.11 7.81
CA PHE A 137 0.53 14.25 7.40
C PHE A 137 1.23 12.91 7.12
N ALA A 138 0.52 11.77 7.25
CA ALA A 138 1.05 10.43 7.04
C ALA A 138 1.31 10.14 5.55
N ALA A 139 2.31 10.81 4.98
CA ALA A 139 2.83 10.54 3.64
C ALA A 139 3.68 9.25 3.64
N PRO A 140 3.92 8.62 2.47
CA PRO A 140 4.73 7.41 2.37
C PRO A 140 6.22 7.64 2.68
N VAL A 141 6.68 8.89 2.64
CA VAL A 141 8.07 9.28 2.85
C VAL A 141 8.21 10.12 4.10
N VAL A 142 9.30 9.95 4.84
CA VAL A 142 9.63 10.75 6.02
C VAL A 142 10.22 12.08 5.58
N ARG A 143 9.44 13.15 5.77
CA ARG A 143 9.90 14.53 5.59
C ARG A 143 9.09 15.48 6.44
N VAL A 144 9.69 16.60 6.83
CA VAL A 144 8.96 17.69 7.48
C VAL A 144 8.15 18.43 6.40
N GLN A 145 6.84 18.51 6.58
CA GLN A 145 5.90 19.14 5.63
C GLN A 145 5.61 20.58 6.09
N THR A 146 6.64 21.45 6.07
CA THR A 146 6.50 22.86 6.48
C THR A 146 5.47 23.62 5.66
N GLU A 147 5.36 23.27 4.38
CA GLU A 147 4.38 23.82 3.45
C GLU A 147 2.91 23.52 3.84
N ARG A 148 2.70 22.48 4.67
CA ARG A 148 1.39 22.08 5.19
C ARG A 148 1.21 22.39 6.68
N GLN A 149 2.13 23.16 7.28
CA GLN A 149 2.09 23.51 8.71
C GLN A 149 1.96 22.26 9.58
N GLN A 150 2.80 21.25 9.35
CA GLN A 150 2.78 19.98 10.05
C GLN A 150 2.84 20.19 11.56
N ARG A 151 1.96 19.49 12.28
CA ARG A 151 1.91 19.46 13.75
C ARG A 151 1.98 18.03 14.26
N VAL A 152 2.40 17.86 15.50
CA VAL A 152 2.38 16.57 16.19
C VAL A 152 0.92 16.11 16.39
N ILE A 153 0.64 14.86 16.10
CA ILE A 153 -0.66 14.22 16.30
C ILE A 153 -0.57 13.32 17.52
N ASP A 154 -1.35 13.64 18.54
CA ASP A 154 -1.41 12.94 19.83
C ASP A 154 -2.82 12.39 20.15
N THR A 155 -3.70 12.32 19.15
CA THR A 155 -5.09 11.86 19.28
C THR A 155 -5.30 10.48 18.65
N GLY A 156 -6.46 9.87 18.92
CA GLY A 156 -6.87 8.60 18.33
C GLY A 156 -5.94 7.42 18.66
N PRO A 157 -5.49 6.64 17.66
CA PRO A 157 -4.58 5.52 17.84
C PRO A 157 -3.23 5.93 18.43
N TYR A 158 -2.80 7.19 18.21
CA TYR A 158 -1.53 7.73 18.70
C TYR A 158 -1.54 8.06 20.19
N ALA A 159 -2.69 8.43 20.78
CA ALA A 159 -2.77 8.88 22.16
C ALA A 159 -2.42 7.79 23.21
N ARG A 160 -2.65 6.51 22.88
CA ARG A 160 -2.56 5.42 23.87
C ARG A 160 -1.66 4.25 23.47
N ARG A 161 -1.27 4.14 22.19
CA ARG A 161 -0.62 2.94 21.64
C ARG A 161 0.74 3.19 21.02
N VAL A 162 1.10 4.43 20.76
CA VAL A 162 2.35 4.79 20.10
C VAL A 162 3.15 5.75 20.99
N ARG A 163 4.36 5.33 21.40
CA ARG A 163 5.24 6.16 22.24
C ARG A 163 5.81 7.39 21.53
N HIS A 164 5.85 7.36 20.20
CA HIS A 164 6.37 8.43 19.34
C HIS A 164 5.36 8.72 18.23
N PRO A 165 4.36 9.58 18.48
CA PRO A 165 3.43 10.05 17.44
C PRO A 165 4.22 10.79 16.36
N MET A 166 3.90 10.50 15.11
CA MET A 166 4.50 11.17 13.95
C MET A 166 3.98 12.60 13.78
#